data_41260aa983d530210b8c8a78e3f42f3c
#
_entry.id   41260aa983d530210b8c8a78e3f42f3c
#
_cell.length_a   1.000
_cell.length_b   1.000
_cell.length_c   1.000
_cell.angle_alpha   90.00
_cell.angle_beta   90.00
_cell.angle_gamma   90.00
#
_symmetry.space_group_name_H-M   'P 1'
#
loop_
_entity.id
_entity.type
_entity.pdbx_description
1 polymer ?
#
loop_
_entity_poly.entity_id
_entity_poly.type
_entity_poly.pdbx_seq_one_letter_code
_entity_poly.pdbx_strand_id
1 'polypeptide(L)'
;MEVSKRHHTVPNFYLKGFGSTDSKPKIGAVSLDDGKRLVMPTSNATVRKNFYALDGHPDGADVFEKELSRIEGDASAVIRKAVEGAWSLSREDREILGTFLTFQFLRGPDTRAWMDQTQGTVLSKVITQMGAEGVRKTLARSDKEVSDEVQNRLIQQAVEPDGIIMKTTPAGHIRHILELVPELVRYFVGRPWVLIRFNRKKLFTCDTPVALVRDPEQEDVCAGVGLMTAWGISIPLTREVGLLLSNPMALVEEAADRKTPRELLEDVISGRYDHEQAGSTKMAQLFNSHTIANARNWLFHHPDDADLVPDELPGPRNREVESEVISG
;
A
#
# COMPACT_ATOMS: atom_id res chain seq x y z
N MET A 1 31.15 -2.55 -3.31
CA MET A 1 30.03 -3.40 -2.87
C MET A 1 29.12 -3.63 -4.06
N GLU A 2 28.64 -4.86 -4.26
CA GLU A 2 27.71 -5.16 -5.34
C GLU A 2 26.35 -4.51 -5.01
N VAL A 3 25.82 -3.72 -5.96
CA VAL A 3 24.55 -3.02 -5.79
C VAL A 3 23.40 -4.03 -5.80
N SER A 4 22.56 -4.02 -4.78
CA SER A 4 21.40 -4.90 -4.72
C SER A 4 20.44 -4.60 -5.87
N LYS A 5 20.14 -5.62 -6.68
CA LYS A 5 19.15 -5.54 -7.78
C LYS A 5 17.79 -6.13 -7.39
N ARG A 6 17.67 -6.73 -6.20
CA ARG A 6 16.49 -7.45 -5.70
C ARG A 6 15.81 -6.61 -4.63
N HIS A 7 14.75 -5.93 -5.00
CA HIS A 7 14.00 -5.04 -4.11
C HIS A 7 12.70 -5.70 -3.69
N HIS A 8 12.40 -5.68 -2.38
CA HIS A 8 11.14 -6.22 -1.86
C HIS A 8 10.05 -5.13 -1.83
N THR A 9 8.90 -5.39 -2.43
CA THR A 9 7.72 -4.51 -2.30
C THR A 9 6.97 -4.72 -1.00
N VAL A 10 7.06 -5.93 -0.43
CA VAL A 10 6.66 -6.24 0.95
C VAL A 10 7.89 -6.84 1.65
N PRO A 11 8.30 -6.34 2.83
CA PRO A 11 9.57 -6.73 3.47
C PRO A 11 9.63 -8.20 3.83
N ASN A 12 10.80 -8.79 3.68
CA ASN A 12 11.02 -10.17 4.07
C ASN A 12 10.78 -10.42 5.59
N PHE A 13 11.11 -9.46 6.47
CA PHE A 13 10.85 -9.62 7.90
C PHE A 13 9.35 -9.76 8.19
N TYR A 14 8.51 -9.00 7.50
CA TYR A 14 7.07 -9.06 7.62
C TYR A 14 6.52 -10.40 7.10
N LEU A 15 6.97 -10.84 5.92
CA LEU A 15 6.56 -12.12 5.33
C LEU A 15 6.95 -13.33 6.21
N LYS A 16 8.04 -13.23 6.98
CA LYS A 16 8.42 -14.26 7.97
C LYS A 16 7.35 -14.49 9.05
N GLY A 17 6.53 -13.49 9.36
CA GLY A 17 5.38 -13.63 10.27
C GLY A 17 4.29 -14.60 9.77
N PHE A 18 4.34 -14.96 8.48
CA PHE A 18 3.45 -15.91 7.81
C PHE A 18 4.19 -17.14 7.26
N GLY A 19 5.49 -17.21 7.48
CA GLY A 19 6.34 -18.30 7.02
C GLY A 19 6.55 -19.39 8.07
N SER A 20 7.14 -20.52 7.63
CA SER A 20 7.59 -21.58 8.54
C SER A 20 8.70 -21.08 9.47
N THR A 21 8.85 -21.74 10.62
CA THR A 21 9.83 -21.38 11.66
C THR A 21 11.25 -21.92 11.39
N ASP A 22 11.48 -22.50 10.22
CA ASP A 22 12.76 -23.07 9.82
C ASP A 22 13.87 -22.01 9.69
N SER A 23 15.12 -22.44 9.68
CA SER A 23 16.30 -21.57 9.44
C SER A 23 16.23 -20.83 8.09
N LYS A 24 15.52 -21.39 7.12
CA LYS A 24 15.18 -20.78 5.82
C LYS A 24 13.65 -20.74 5.66
N PRO A 25 12.99 -19.75 6.24
CA PRO A 25 11.54 -19.71 6.26
C PRO A 25 10.93 -19.81 4.86
N LYS A 26 9.92 -20.67 4.72
CA LYS A 26 9.13 -20.84 3.50
C LYS A 26 7.73 -20.30 3.72
N ILE A 27 7.12 -19.81 2.64
CA ILE A 27 5.77 -19.27 2.62
C ILE A 27 4.98 -19.89 1.47
N GLY A 28 3.74 -20.23 1.70
CA GLY A 28 2.78 -20.59 0.66
C GLY A 28 2.37 -19.34 -0.09
N ALA A 29 2.25 -19.45 -1.40
CA ALA A 29 1.84 -18.36 -2.28
C ALA A 29 0.77 -18.84 -3.25
N VAL A 30 -0.29 -18.02 -3.43
CA VAL A 30 -1.38 -18.28 -4.37
C VAL A 30 -1.49 -17.10 -5.33
N SER A 31 -1.39 -17.40 -6.62
CA SER A 31 -1.56 -16.42 -7.70
C SER A 31 -3.04 -16.17 -7.93
N LEU A 32 -3.44 -14.90 -8.03
CA LEU A 32 -4.80 -14.50 -8.38
C LEU A 32 -5.04 -14.53 -9.89
N ASP A 33 -3.97 -14.60 -10.69
CA ASP A 33 -4.06 -14.61 -12.15
C ASP A 33 -4.46 -15.99 -12.69
N ASP A 34 -3.77 -17.02 -12.20
CA ASP A 34 -3.94 -18.40 -12.72
C ASP A 34 -4.30 -19.43 -11.61
N GLY A 35 -4.53 -18.99 -10.39
CA GLY A 35 -4.86 -19.85 -9.25
C GLY A 35 -3.71 -20.75 -8.80
N LYS A 36 -2.51 -20.59 -9.35
CA LYS A 36 -1.36 -21.43 -9.05
C LYS A 36 -0.96 -21.33 -7.58
N ARG A 37 -0.84 -22.48 -6.94
CA ARG A 37 -0.37 -22.62 -5.54
C ARG A 37 1.05 -23.17 -5.52
N LEU A 38 1.92 -22.52 -4.75
CA LEU A 38 3.33 -22.92 -4.64
C LEU A 38 3.87 -22.58 -3.25
N VAL A 39 5.01 -23.18 -2.90
CA VAL A 39 5.76 -22.85 -1.68
C VAL A 39 7.14 -22.34 -2.09
N MET A 40 7.55 -21.21 -1.53
CA MET A 40 8.83 -20.57 -1.84
C MET A 40 9.51 -20.02 -0.58
N PRO A 41 10.84 -19.76 -0.60
CA PRO A 41 11.48 -19.00 0.47
C PRO A 41 10.86 -17.61 0.61
N THR A 42 10.64 -17.13 1.85
CA THR A 42 10.10 -15.78 2.10
C THR A 42 10.95 -14.68 1.44
N SER A 43 12.27 -14.90 1.34
CA SER A 43 13.21 -13.99 0.68
C SER A 43 13.06 -13.91 -0.85
N ASN A 44 12.23 -14.73 -1.45
CA ASN A 44 11.94 -14.69 -2.88
C ASN A 44 10.55 -14.10 -3.19
N ALA A 45 9.68 -14.07 -2.19
CA ALA A 45 8.35 -13.49 -2.34
C ALA A 45 8.44 -11.96 -2.51
N THR A 46 7.58 -11.39 -3.33
CA THR A 46 7.46 -9.94 -3.58
C THR A 46 8.71 -9.24 -4.14
N VAL A 47 9.71 -10.00 -4.58
CA VAL A 47 10.95 -9.45 -5.15
C VAL A 47 10.70 -8.91 -6.56
N ARG A 48 11.10 -7.66 -6.79
CA ARG A 48 11.11 -7.01 -8.10
C ARG A 48 12.52 -6.50 -8.42
N LYS A 49 13.01 -6.81 -9.62
CA LYS A 49 14.33 -6.39 -10.07
C LYS A 49 14.35 -4.87 -10.34
N ASN A 50 15.33 -4.17 -9.78
CA ASN A 50 15.59 -2.74 -9.98
C ASN A 50 14.38 -1.82 -9.70
N PHE A 51 13.44 -2.25 -8.84
CA PHE A 51 12.19 -1.52 -8.62
C PHE A 51 12.42 -0.13 -8.02
N TYR A 52 13.40 0.03 -7.14
CA TYR A 52 13.78 1.29 -6.51
C TYR A 52 15.19 1.77 -6.91
N ALA A 53 15.73 1.28 -8.03
CA ALA A 53 17.08 1.66 -8.44
C ALA A 53 17.12 3.14 -8.87
N LEU A 54 18.06 3.91 -8.29
CA LEU A 54 18.36 5.29 -8.63
C LEU A 54 19.70 5.34 -9.39
N ASP A 55 19.64 5.07 -10.69
CA ASP A 55 20.83 5.08 -11.53
C ASP A 55 21.52 6.45 -11.48
N GLY A 56 22.85 6.45 -11.26
CA GLY A 56 23.65 7.68 -11.19
C GLY A 56 23.59 8.44 -9.84
N HIS A 57 22.92 7.89 -8.80
CA HIS A 57 22.92 8.52 -7.48
C HIS A 57 24.32 8.41 -6.83
N PRO A 58 24.88 9.49 -6.21
CA PRO A 58 26.24 9.51 -5.66
C PRO A 58 26.46 8.45 -4.55
N ASP A 59 25.43 8.15 -3.75
CA ASP A 59 25.48 7.15 -2.67
C ASP A 59 25.14 5.72 -3.14
N GLY A 60 25.02 5.51 -4.45
CA GLY A 60 24.72 4.23 -5.08
C GLY A 60 23.24 4.08 -5.48
N ALA A 61 23.01 3.22 -6.46
CA ALA A 61 21.67 3.00 -7.01
C ALA A 61 20.69 2.34 -6.01
N ASP A 62 21.18 1.77 -4.92
CA ASP A 62 20.41 1.10 -3.86
C ASP A 62 20.20 1.97 -2.61
N VAL A 63 20.46 3.27 -2.68
CA VAL A 63 20.34 4.19 -1.53
C VAL A 63 18.96 4.16 -0.90
N PHE A 64 17.90 4.16 -1.69
CA PHE A 64 16.53 4.12 -1.16
C PHE A 64 16.22 2.79 -0.48
N GLU A 65 16.70 1.67 -1.01
CA GLU A 65 16.52 0.35 -0.38
C GLU A 65 17.25 0.26 0.97
N LYS A 66 18.40 0.91 1.10
CA LYS A 66 19.13 1.02 2.38
C LYS A 66 18.33 1.81 3.42
N GLU A 67 17.74 2.94 3.02
CA GLU A 67 16.90 3.73 3.93
C GLU A 67 15.60 2.99 4.30
N LEU A 68 14.96 2.30 3.35
CA LEU A 68 13.84 1.42 3.65
C LEU A 68 14.23 0.34 4.66
N SER A 69 15.40 -0.26 4.52
CA SER A 69 15.89 -1.30 5.45
C SER A 69 16.05 -0.79 6.89
N ARG A 70 16.38 0.49 7.10
CA ARG A 70 16.41 1.12 8.44
C ARG A 70 15.00 1.23 9.03
N ILE A 71 14.07 1.80 8.26
CA ILE A 71 12.66 1.92 8.66
C ILE A 71 12.07 0.53 8.98
N GLU A 72 12.39 -0.46 8.17
CA GLU A 72 11.97 -1.85 8.35
C GLU A 72 12.57 -2.48 9.62
N GLY A 73 13.83 -2.17 9.94
CA GLY A 73 14.48 -2.62 11.16
C GLY A 73 13.78 -2.12 12.41
N ASP A 74 13.49 -0.81 12.46
CA ASP A 74 12.79 -0.18 13.57
C ASP A 74 11.35 -0.73 13.70
N ALA A 75 10.61 -0.81 12.60
CA ALA A 75 9.26 -1.37 12.57
C ALA A 75 9.22 -2.84 12.97
N SER A 76 10.22 -3.64 12.58
CA SER A 76 10.35 -5.04 12.97
C SER A 76 10.44 -5.20 14.49
N ALA A 77 11.20 -4.31 15.16
CA ALA A 77 11.30 -4.30 16.62
C ALA A 77 9.96 -3.97 17.28
N VAL A 78 9.24 -2.96 16.75
CA VAL A 78 7.92 -2.56 17.27
C VAL A 78 6.87 -3.65 17.05
N ILE A 79 6.80 -4.25 15.86
CA ILE A 79 5.87 -5.36 15.58
C ILE A 79 6.15 -6.53 16.53
N ARG A 80 7.42 -6.86 16.77
CA ARG A 80 7.79 -7.93 17.72
C ARG A 80 7.32 -7.61 19.14
N LYS A 81 7.52 -6.37 19.65
CA LYS A 81 6.99 -5.93 20.94
C LYS A 81 5.47 -6.16 21.02
N ALA A 82 4.72 -5.73 20.01
CA ALA A 82 3.27 -5.91 19.98
C ALA A 82 2.86 -7.39 19.96
N VAL A 83 3.55 -8.23 19.18
CA VAL A 83 3.29 -9.67 19.08
C VAL A 83 3.61 -10.39 20.39
N GLU A 84 4.69 -10.02 21.08
CA GLU A 84 5.13 -10.59 22.37
C GLU A 84 4.32 -10.10 23.57
N GLY A 85 3.35 -9.22 23.39
CA GLY A 85 2.38 -8.82 24.42
C GLY A 85 2.65 -7.45 25.04
N ALA A 86 3.58 -6.67 24.53
CA ALA A 86 3.77 -5.26 24.95
C ALA A 86 2.76 -4.35 24.23
N TRP A 87 1.53 -4.34 24.72
CA TRP A 87 0.44 -3.49 24.24
C TRP A 87 -0.17 -2.67 25.40
N SER A 88 -0.46 -1.36 25.31
CA SER A 88 -0.38 -0.51 24.12
C SER A 88 1.06 -0.03 23.86
N LEU A 89 1.32 0.35 22.60
CA LEU A 89 2.62 0.85 22.18
C LEU A 89 2.88 2.26 22.74
N SER A 90 4.16 2.60 22.98
CA SER A 90 4.55 3.98 23.26
C SER A 90 4.24 4.90 22.06
N ARG A 91 4.20 6.21 22.31
CA ARG A 91 4.05 7.22 21.25
C ARG A 91 5.13 7.05 20.15
N GLU A 92 6.39 6.85 20.58
CA GLU A 92 7.51 6.63 19.64
C GLU A 92 7.33 5.35 18.81
N ASP A 93 6.99 4.23 19.45
CA ASP A 93 6.72 2.97 18.74
C ASP A 93 5.53 3.12 17.77
N ARG A 94 4.51 3.90 18.15
CA ARG A 94 3.36 4.19 17.30
C ARG A 94 3.75 5.00 16.06
N GLU A 95 4.58 6.02 16.22
CA GLU A 95 5.08 6.85 15.12
C GLU A 95 5.96 6.02 14.17
N ILE A 96 6.83 5.17 14.70
CA ILE A 96 7.65 4.23 13.91
C ILE A 96 6.76 3.29 13.09
N LEU A 97 5.81 2.62 13.73
CA LEU A 97 4.94 1.67 13.03
C LEU A 97 4.01 2.37 12.04
N GLY A 98 3.44 3.53 12.40
CA GLY A 98 2.62 4.35 11.51
C GLY A 98 3.38 4.81 10.26
N THR A 99 4.63 5.22 10.43
CA THR A 99 5.52 5.58 9.32
C THR A 99 5.79 4.37 8.41
N PHE A 100 6.12 3.23 8.98
CA PHE A 100 6.31 2.00 8.22
C PHE A 100 5.04 1.61 7.43
N LEU A 101 3.86 1.65 8.05
CA LEU A 101 2.60 1.34 7.40
C LEU A 101 2.29 2.31 6.25
N THR A 102 2.63 3.59 6.42
CA THR A 102 2.51 4.61 5.36
C THR A 102 3.43 4.30 4.18
N PHE A 103 4.70 3.96 4.44
CA PHE A 103 5.61 3.49 3.40
C PHE A 103 5.08 2.23 2.72
N GLN A 104 4.59 1.26 3.48
CA GLN A 104 4.06 0.02 2.94
C GLN A 104 2.82 0.25 2.07
N PHE A 105 1.99 1.23 2.41
CA PHE A 105 0.84 1.64 1.60
C PHE A 105 1.25 2.28 0.26
N LEU A 106 2.31 3.11 0.27
CA LEU A 106 2.72 3.91 -0.90
C LEU A 106 3.73 3.20 -1.83
N ARG A 107 4.58 2.31 -1.30
CA ARG A 107 5.75 1.81 -2.04
C ARG A 107 5.45 0.68 -3.02
N GLY A 108 4.23 0.17 -3.00
CA GLY A 108 3.81 -0.95 -3.84
C GLY A 108 3.76 -0.64 -5.33
N PRO A 109 3.70 -1.68 -6.17
CA PRO A 109 3.53 -1.54 -7.61
C PRO A 109 2.20 -0.90 -7.98
N ASP A 110 1.19 -0.98 -7.10
CA ASP A 110 -0.11 -0.36 -7.28
C ASP A 110 -0.03 1.16 -7.35
N THR A 111 0.68 1.77 -6.39
CA THR A 111 0.86 3.22 -6.36
C THR A 111 1.57 3.69 -7.63
N ARG A 112 2.58 2.95 -8.10
CA ARG A 112 3.27 3.28 -9.35
C ARG A 112 2.33 3.16 -10.55
N ALA A 113 1.52 2.11 -10.63
CA ALA A 113 0.56 1.93 -11.71
C ALA A 113 -0.52 3.02 -11.70
N TRP A 114 -1.00 3.40 -10.51
CA TRP A 114 -1.93 4.52 -10.35
C TRP A 114 -1.31 5.85 -10.80
N MET A 115 -0.03 6.09 -10.47
CA MET A 115 0.69 7.28 -10.96
C MET A 115 0.79 7.28 -12.49
N ASP A 116 1.15 6.13 -13.09
CA ASP A 116 1.27 5.98 -14.54
C ASP A 116 -0.05 6.37 -15.23
N GLN A 117 -1.16 5.83 -14.75
CA GLN A 117 -2.49 6.09 -15.27
C GLN A 117 -2.91 7.56 -15.07
N THR A 118 -2.77 8.08 -13.85
CA THR A 118 -3.17 9.45 -13.53
C THR A 118 -2.38 10.47 -14.35
N GLN A 119 -1.06 10.30 -14.46
CA GLN A 119 -0.20 11.18 -15.25
C GLN A 119 -0.54 11.09 -16.74
N GLY A 120 -0.81 9.88 -17.25
CA GLY A 120 -1.24 9.67 -18.63
C GLY A 120 -2.55 10.40 -18.94
N THR A 121 -3.55 10.25 -18.08
CA THR A 121 -4.86 10.90 -18.20
C THR A 121 -4.74 12.44 -18.15
N VAL A 122 -3.97 12.96 -17.19
CA VAL A 122 -3.75 14.41 -17.06
C VAL A 122 -3.04 14.95 -18.32
N LEU A 123 -1.99 14.28 -18.77
CA LEU A 123 -1.24 14.70 -19.95
C LEU A 123 -2.12 14.66 -21.21
N SER A 124 -2.92 13.61 -21.41
CA SER A 124 -3.87 13.52 -22.52
C SER A 124 -4.86 14.69 -22.50
N LYS A 125 -5.46 15.01 -21.35
CA LYS A 125 -6.36 16.17 -21.22
C LYS A 125 -5.68 17.49 -21.54
N VAL A 126 -4.47 17.70 -21.02
CA VAL A 126 -3.68 18.92 -21.29
C VAL A 126 -3.39 19.05 -22.78
N ILE A 127 -2.91 17.99 -23.44
CA ILE A 127 -2.61 18.00 -24.88
C ILE A 127 -3.89 18.27 -25.70
N THR A 128 -5.00 17.63 -25.35
CA THR A 128 -6.29 17.83 -26.03
C THR A 128 -6.76 19.30 -25.90
N GLN A 129 -6.65 19.89 -24.70
CA GLN A 129 -7.03 21.29 -24.47
C GLN A 129 -6.09 22.28 -25.19
N MET A 130 -4.79 22.00 -25.24
CA MET A 130 -3.82 22.85 -25.96
C MET A 130 -4.00 22.81 -27.47
N GLY A 131 -4.53 21.72 -28.01
CA GLY A 131 -4.62 21.48 -29.43
C GLY A 131 -3.27 21.38 -30.14
N ALA A 132 -3.30 21.09 -31.42
CA ALA A 132 -2.08 20.90 -32.21
C ALA A 132 -1.10 22.08 -32.18
N GLU A 133 -1.64 23.29 -32.27
CA GLU A 133 -0.80 24.53 -32.29
C GLU A 133 -0.14 24.78 -30.93
N GLY A 134 -0.86 24.58 -29.81
CA GLY A 134 -0.33 24.70 -28.46
C GLY A 134 0.79 23.70 -28.19
N VAL A 135 0.61 22.46 -28.61
CA VAL A 135 1.63 21.40 -28.47
C VAL A 135 2.89 21.77 -29.26
N ARG A 136 2.75 22.22 -30.53
CA ARG A 136 3.90 22.66 -31.33
C ARG A 136 4.64 23.83 -30.69
N LYS A 137 3.93 24.85 -30.20
CA LYS A 137 4.53 26.00 -29.49
C LYS A 137 5.29 25.54 -28.21
N THR A 138 4.77 24.59 -27.49
CA THR A 138 5.41 24.06 -26.26
C THR A 138 6.67 23.27 -26.59
N LEU A 139 6.61 22.41 -27.60
CA LEU A 139 7.76 21.61 -28.05
C LEU A 139 8.86 22.47 -28.64
N ALA A 140 8.52 23.55 -29.40
CA ALA A 140 9.48 24.48 -29.94
C ALA A 140 10.25 25.29 -28.87
N ARG A 141 9.72 25.37 -27.64
CA ARG A 141 10.41 25.98 -26.48
C ARG A 141 11.31 25.00 -25.72
N SER A 142 11.20 23.70 -26.01
CA SER A 142 12.08 22.68 -25.41
C SER A 142 13.41 22.67 -26.16
N ASP A 143 14.52 22.46 -25.43
CA ASP A 143 15.87 22.35 -26.04
C ASP A 143 16.04 21.07 -26.89
N LYS A 144 14.96 20.33 -27.14
CA LYS A 144 14.96 19.11 -27.96
C LYS A 144 14.24 19.37 -29.26
N GLU A 145 14.96 19.20 -30.38
CA GLU A 145 14.36 19.15 -31.70
C GLU A 145 13.45 17.88 -31.79
N VAL A 146 12.16 18.13 -31.93
CA VAL A 146 11.16 17.06 -32.11
C VAL A 146 10.63 17.20 -33.54
N SER A 147 10.79 16.14 -34.34
CA SER A 147 10.32 16.15 -35.75
C SER A 147 8.79 16.33 -35.83
N ASP A 148 8.31 16.93 -36.94
CA ASP A 148 6.88 17.14 -37.19
C ASP A 148 6.09 15.81 -37.16
N GLU A 149 6.71 14.70 -37.59
CA GLU A 149 6.10 13.37 -37.56
C GLU A 149 5.83 12.93 -36.13
N VAL A 150 6.80 13.11 -35.20
CA VAL A 150 6.66 12.77 -33.78
C VAL A 150 5.64 13.69 -33.12
N GLN A 151 5.63 14.99 -33.45
CA GLN A 151 4.62 15.93 -32.94
C GLN A 151 3.20 15.51 -33.35
N ASN A 152 2.99 15.21 -34.61
CA ASN A 152 1.68 14.78 -35.14
C ASN A 152 1.22 13.45 -34.50
N ARG A 153 2.15 12.49 -34.31
CA ARG A 153 1.85 11.24 -33.60
C ARG A 153 1.42 11.46 -32.16
N LEU A 154 2.11 12.32 -31.39
CA LEU A 154 1.74 12.67 -30.02
C LEU A 154 0.34 13.29 -29.94
N ILE A 155 0.01 14.16 -30.90
CA ILE A 155 -1.31 14.80 -30.96
C ILE A 155 -2.40 13.78 -31.27
N GLN A 156 -2.17 12.87 -32.20
CA GLN A 156 -3.10 11.78 -32.54
C GLN A 156 -3.31 10.84 -31.34
N GLN A 157 -2.23 10.42 -30.68
CA GLN A 157 -2.30 9.55 -29.52
C GLN A 157 -3.03 10.18 -28.32
N ALA A 158 -2.95 11.51 -28.17
CA ALA A 158 -3.60 12.19 -27.05
C ALA A 158 -5.12 12.22 -27.13
N VAL A 159 -5.71 12.08 -28.32
CA VAL A 159 -7.17 12.07 -28.52
C VAL A 159 -7.76 10.65 -28.53
N GLU A 160 -6.91 9.62 -28.55
CA GLU A 160 -7.34 8.23 -28.46
C GLU A 160 -7.52 7.85 -26.98
N PRO A 161 -8.58 7.08 -26.65
CA PRO A 161 -8.68 6.49 -25.33
C PRO A 161 -7.40 5.67 -25.05
N ASP A 162 -6.76 5.90 -23.90
CA ASP A 162 -5.49 5.26 -23.49
C ASP A 162 -4.29 5.48 -24.43
N GLY A 163 -4.35 6.49 -25.32
CA GLY A 163 -3.33 6.73 -26.33
C GLY A 163 -1.96 7.17 -25.76
N ILE A 164 -1.92 7.80 -24.58
CA ILE A 164 -0.66 8.20 -23.91
C ILE A 164 -0.43 7.36 -22.67
N ILE A 165 0.56 6.49 -22.75
CA ILE A 165 1.02 5.69 -21.61
C ILE A 165 2.23 6.39 -20.98
N MET A 166 2.06 6.88 -19.74
CA MET A 166 3.16 7.36 -18.92
C MET A 166 3.74 6.21 -18.10
N LYS A 167 5.07 6.17 -18.03
CA LYS A 167 5.76 5.21 -17.15
C LYS A 167 6.57 5.98 -16.11
N THR A 168 6.12 5.91 -14.87
CA THR A 168 6.82 6.52 -13.75
C THR A 168 8.17 5.85 -13.54
N THR A 169 9.23 6.67 -13.60
CA THR A 169 10.58 6.18 -13.31
C THR A 169 10.71 5.80 -11.82
N PRO A 170 11.68 4.95 -11.45
CA PRO A 170 11.97 4.68 -10.04
C PRO A 170 12.18 5.97 -9.23
N ALA A 171 12.93 6.93 -9.76
CA ALA A 171 13.16 8.24 -9.13
C ALA A 171 11.85 9.04 -8.93
N GLY A 172 10.97 9.05 -9.94
CA GLY A 172 9.66 9.70 -9.85
C GLY A 172 8.78 9.07 -8.77
N HIS A 173 8.75 7.74 -8.70
CA HIS A 173 8.00 7.01 -7.68
C HIS A 173 8.56 7.27 -6.26
N ILE A 174 9.88 7.22 -6.08
CA ILE A 174 10.53 7.49 -4.80
C ILE A 174 10.24 8.93 -4.34
N ARG A 175 10.36 9.92 -5.24
CA ARG A 175 10.02 11.31 -4.93
C ARG A 175 8.59 11.43 -4.43
N HIS A 176 7.65 10.83 -5.12
CA HIS A 176 6.24 10.83 -4.73
C HIS A 176 6.00 10.21 -3.35
N ILE A 177 6.66 9.08 -3.04
CA ILE A 177 6.62 8.47 -1.72
C ILE A 177 7.11 9.46 -0.66
N LEU A 178 8.29 10.07 -0.86
CA LEU A 178 8.90 10.98 0.11
C LEU A 178 8.07 12.26 0.32
N GLU A 179 7.38 12.74 -0.71
CA GLU A 179 6.47 13.88 -0.61
C GLU A 179 5.19 13.55 0.15
N LEU A 180 4.65 12.33 -0.03
CA LEU A 180 3.37 11.94 0.56
C LEU A 180 3.48 11.36 1.97
N VAL A 181 4.58 10.71 2.34
CA VAL A 181 4.70 10.08 3.67
C VAL A 181 4.45 11.05 4.81
N PRO A 182 5.04 12.27 4.86
CA PRO A 182 4.77 13.23 5.94
C PRO A 182 3.31 13.65 6.04
N GLU A 183 2.62 13.72 4.90
CA GLU A 183 1.22 14.12 4.83
C GLU A 183 0.25 12.99 5.22
N LEU A 184 0.61 11.76 4.91
CA LEU A 184 -0.29 10.62 5.06
C LEU A 184 -0.12 9.88 6.39
N VAL A 185 1.03 9.97 7.06
CA VAL A 185 1.30 9.28 8.33
C VAL A 185 0.26 9.62 9.40
N ARG A 186 -0.27 10.83 9.40
CA ARG A 186 -1.32 11.27 10.33
C ARG A 186 -2.61 10.43 10.26
N TYR A 187 -2.93 9.86 9.09
CA TYR A 187 -4.11 9.01 8.92
C TYR A 187 -3.91 7.59 9.46
N PHE A 188 -2.70 7.22 9.77
CA PHE A 188 -2.37 5.98 10.47
C PHE A 188 -2.28 6.21 11.97
N VAL A 189 -1.43 7.16 12.43
CA VAL A 189 -1.21 7.41 13.85
C VAL A 189 -2.39 8.07 14.55
N GLY A 190 -3.22 8.82 13.81
CA GLY A 190 -4.40 9.53 14.31
C GLY A 190 -5.68 8.68 14.41
N ARG A 191 -5.59 7.35 14.34
CA ARG A 191 -6.71 6.42 14.52
C ARG A 191 -6.52 5.62 15.80
N PRO A 192 -7.57 5.22 16.53
CA PRO A 192 -7.46 4.20 17.58
C PRO A 192 -6.97 2.87 17.01
N TRP A 193 -6.05 2.20 17.69
CA TRP A 193 -5.49 0.94 17.27
C TRP A 193 -6.02 -0.22 18.09
N VAL A 194 -6.48 -1.27 17.42
CA VAL A 194 -6.96 -2.51 18.05
C VAL A 194 -6.05 -3.65 17.65
N LEU A 195 -5.31 -4.21 18.60
CA LEU A 195 -4.54 -5.43 18.39
C LEU A 195 -5.44 -6.64 18.64
N ILE A 196 -5.48 -7.56 17.69
CA ILE A 196 -6.37 -8.70 17.74
C ILE A 196 -5.56 -9.99 17.64
N ARG A 197 -5.70 -10.89 18.66
CA ARG A 197 -5.00 -12.17 18.68
C ARG A 197 -5.92 -13.32 18.27
N PHE A 198 -5.49 -14.08 17.27
CA PHE A 198 -6.23 -15.17 16.66
C PHE A 198 -5.64 -16.52 17.04
N ASN A 199 -6.28 -17.23 17.97
CA ASN A 199 -5.81 -18.54 18.43
C ASN A 199 -6.38 -19.71 17.59
N ARG A 200 -7.60 -19.57 17.09
CA ARG A 200 -8.33 -20.66 16.41
C ARG A 200 -8.18 -20.64 14.90
N LYS A 201 -8.45 -19.53 14.26
CA LYS A 201 -8.32 -19.37 12.82
C LYS A 201 -7.19 -18.38 12.53
N LYS A 202 -6.30 -18.75 11.63
CA LYS A 202 -5.10 -17.96 11.34
C LYS A 202 -5.38 -16.94 10.24
N LEU A 203 -4.46 -15.98 10.12
CA LEU A 203 -4.46 -14.97 9.09
C LEU A 203 -3.46 -15.33 7.99
N PHE A 204 -3.73 -14.85 6.82
CA PHE A 204 -2.79 -14.77 5.70
C PHE A 204 -2.61 -13.32 5.26
N THR A 205 -1.64 -13.06 4.39
CA THR A 205 -1.32 -11.72 3.89
C THR A 205 -1.27 -11.71 2.37
N CYS A 206 -0.92 -10.56 1.79
CA CYS A 206 -0.85 -10.39 0.33
C CYS A 206 0.30 -9.46 -0.08
N ASP A 207 0.44 -9.24 -1.37
CA ASP A 207 1.43 -8.32 -1.95
C ASP A 207 1.12 -6.83 -1.75
N THR A 208 -0.04 -6.51 -1.14
CA THR A 208 -0.48 -5.17 -0.73
C THR A 208 -1.15 -5.23 0.66
N PRO A 209 -0.40 -5.44 1.76
CA PRO A 209 -0.96 -5.87 3.05
C PRO A 209 -1.73 -4.82 3.84
N VAL A 210 -1.72 -3.55 3.44
CA VAL A 210 -2.44 -2.45 4.09
C VAL A 210 -3.80 -2.27 3.40
N ALA A 211 -4.85 -2.83 3.97
CA ALA A 211 -6.18 -2.84 3.37
C ALA A 211 -7.06 -1.70 3.93
N LEU A 212 -7.53 -0.81 3.06
CA LEU A 212 -8.55 0.16 3.41
C LEU A 212 -9.92 -0.53 3.48
N VAL A 213 -10.59 -0.40 4.61
CA VAL A 213 -11.89 -1.01 4.86
C VAL A 213 -12.98 0.00 4.52
N ARG A 214 -13.94 -0.42 3.71
CA ARG A 214 -15.12 0.36 3.37
C ARG A 214 -16.07 0.42 4.56
N ASP A 215 -16.82 1.50 4.66
CA ASP A 215 -17.94 1.60 5.58
C ASP A 215 -19.00 0.53 5.20
N PRO A 216 -19.36 -0.37 6.15
CA PRO A 216 -20.38 -1.39 5.88
C PRO A 216 -21.76 -0.81 5.59
N GLU A 217 -22.04 0.43 5.98
CA GLU A 217 -23.31 1.13 5.72
C GLU A 217 -23.29 1.92 4.40
N GLN A 218 -22.17 1.98 3.70
CA GLN A 218 -22.05 2.67 2.42
C GLN A 218 -22.70 1.86 1.30
N GLU A 219 -23.84 2.34 0.78
CA GLU A 219 -24.60 1.69 -0.29
C GLU A 219 -23.92 1.77 -1.66
N ASP A 220 -23.18 2.86 -1.93
CA ASP A 220 -22.48 3.03 -3.22
C ASP A 220 -21.23 2.14 -3.30
N VAL A 221 -21.41 1.02 -3.99
CA VAL A 221 -20.35 0.02 -4.20
C VAL A 221 -19.26 0.53 -5.16
N CYS A 222 -19.57 1.50 -6.03
CA CYS A 222 -18.66 2.06 -7.02
C CYS A 222 -17.76 3.16 -6.46
N ALA A 223 -18.15 3.77 -5.33
CA ALA A 223 -17.29 4.76 -4.68
C ALA A 223 -15.99 4.13 -4.17
N GLY A 224 -14.86 4.64 -4.63
CA GLY A 224 -13.55 4.21 -4.17
C GLY A 224 -13.34 4.54 -2.69
N VAL A 225 -12.55 3.71 -2.00
CA VAL A 225 -12.17 3.98 -0.60
C VAL A 225 -10.79 4.62 -0.59
N GLY A 226 -10.72 5.89 -0.20
CA GLY A 226 -9.48 6.62 0.04
C GLY A 226 -9.03 6.52 1.50
N LEU A 227 -7.77 6.90 1.77
CA LEU A 227 -7.23 6.88 3.13
C LEU A 227 -8.00 7.79 4.10
N MET A 228 -8.56 8.90 3.59
CA MET A 228 -9.37 9.84 4.36
C MET A 228 -10.79 9.33 4.62
N THR A 229 -11.36 8.54 3.70
CA THR A 229 -12.74 8.05 3.75
C THR A 229 -12.86 6.62 4.25
N ALA A 230 -11.72 5.94 4.48
CA ALA A 230 -11.72 4.58 4.97
C ALA A 230 -12.36 4.49 6.36
N TRP A 231 -13.35 3.61 6.51
CA TRP A 231 -13.97 3.26 7.78
C TRP A 231 -12.95 2.66 8.75
N GLY A 232 -11.98 1.93 8.23
CA GLY A 232 -10.86 1.38 9.01
C GLY A 232 -9.69 1.01 8.10
N ILE A 233 -8.59 0.60 8.71
CA ILE A 233 -7.44 0.03 8.00
C ILE A 233 -7.10 -1.30 8.66
N SER A 234 -7.14 -2.38 7.88
CA SER A 234 -6.90 -3.75 8.34
C SER A 234 -5.53 -4.23 7.88
N ILE A 235 -4.69 -4.67 8.82
CA ILE A 235 -3.33 -5.14 8.55
C ILE A 235 -3.09 -6.43 9.32
N PRO A 236 -2.92 -7.60 8.67
CA PRO A 236 -2.40 -8.78 9.33
C PRO A 236 -0.92 -8.55 9.66
N LEU A 237 -0.51 -8.59 10.92
CA LEU A 237 0.89 -8.42 11.33
C LEU A 237 1.66 -9.74 11.29
N THR A 238 1.01 -10.84 11.69
CA THR A 238 1.50 -12.21 11.61
C THR A 238 0.32 -13.16 11.33
N ARG A 239 0.59 -14.44 11.18
CA ARG A 239 -0.48 -15.46 11.06
C ARG A 239 -1.45 -15.49 12.25
N GLU A 240 -1.08 -14.90 13.39
CA GLU A 240 -1.85 -14.94 14.64
C GLU A 240 -2.26 -13.56 15.17
N VAL A 241 -1.72 -12.49 14.62
CA VAL A 241 -1.96 -11.13 15.12
C VAL A 241 -2.36 -10.23 13.97
N GLY A 242 -3.50 -9.57 14.14
CA GLY A 242 -3.98 -8.52 13.25
C GLY A 242 -4.01 -7.16 13.96
N LEU A 243 -3.80 -6.10 13.20
CA LEU A 243 -3.96 -4.72 13.63
C LEU A 243 -5.11 -4.09 12.85
N LEU A 244 -6.09 -3.54 13.57
CA LEU A 244 -7.16 -2.74 12.99
C LEU A 244 -7.01 -1.30 13.48
N LEU A 245 -6.87 -0.37 12.55
CA LEU A 245 -6.95 1.05 12.82
C LEU A 245 -8.41 1.46 12.61
N SER A 246 -9.09 1.81 13.69
CA SER A 246 -10.53 2.06 13.70
C SER A 246 -10.86 3.45 13.14
N ASN A 247 -12.14 3.68 12.83
CA ASN A 247 -12.62 5.00 12.45
C ASN A 247 -12.57 5.94 13.67
N PRO A 248 -11.91 7.11 13.59
CA PRO A 248 -11.88 8.06 14.68
C PRO A 248 -13.18 8.85 14.85
N MET A 249 -14.12 8.81 13.87
CA MET A 249 -15.33 9.66 13.89
C MET A 249 -16.23 9.37 15.09
N ALA A 250 -16.39 8.11 15.49
CA ALA A 250 -17.15 7.76 16.69
C ALA A 250 -16.59 8.45 17.96
N LEU A 251 -15.25 8.55 18.07
CA LEU A 251 -14.62 9.29 19.17
C LEU A 251 -14.82 10.80 19.07
N VAL A 252 -14.83 11.33 17.85
CA VAL A 252 -15.09 12.77 17.61
C VAL A 252 -16.48 13.13 18.09
N GLU A 253 -17.48 12.32 17.72
CA GLU A 253 -18.88 12.52 18.12
C GLU A 253 -19.05 12.40 19.64
N GLU A 254 -18.47 11.38 20.28
CA GLU A 254 -18.56 11.18 21.72
C GLU A 254 -17.87 12.28 22.53
N ALA A 255 -16.77 12.82 22.02
CA ALA A 255 -15.93 13.79 22.72
C ALA A 255 -16.26 15.25 22.37
N ALA A 256 -17.18 15.53 21.43
CA ALA A 256 -17.44 16.85 20.87
C ALA A 256 -17.70 17.95 21.93
N ASP A 257 -18.42 17.60 23.01
CA ASP A 257 -18.76 18.55 24.09
C ASP A 257 -17.71 18.63 25.21
N ARG A 258 -16.65 17.78 25.18
CA ARG A 258 -15.73 17.58 26.29
C ARG A 258 -14.27 17.90 25.95
N LYS A 259 -13.88 17.81 24.68
CA LYS A 259 -12.51 17.95 24.22
C LYS A 259 -12.42 18.72 22.91
N THR A 260 -11.36 19.49 22.77
CA THR A 260 -11.00 20.07 21.49
C THR A 260 -10.47 18.98 20.55
N PRO A 261 -10.55 19.17 19.22
CA PRO A 261 -9.96 18.23 18.25
C PRO A 261 -8.47 17.92 18.49
N ARG A 262 -7.72 18.92 18.99
CA ARG A 262 -6.30 18.77 19.33
C ARG A 262 -6.08 17.86 20.52
N GLU A 263 -6.84 18.06 21.60
CA GLU A 263 -6.76 17.21 22.80
C GLU A 263 -7.17 15.76 22.48
N LEU A 264 -8.20 15.58 21.66
CA LEU A 264 -8.61 14.27 21.23
C LEU A 264 -7.53 13.58 20.39
N LEU A 265 -6.89 14.30 19.46
CA LEU A 265 -5.79 13.78 18.66
C LEU A 265 -4.58 13.38 19.53
N GLU A 266 -4.22 14.18 20.52
CA GLU A 266 -3.14 13.86 21.47
C GLU A 266 -3.47 12.59 22.28
N ASP A 267 -4.71 12.44 22.73
CA ASP A 267 -5.16 11.22 23.43
C ASP A 267 -5.10 9.99 22.50
N VAL A 268 -5.48 10.12 21.24
CA VAL A 268 -5.37 9.03 20.25
C VAL A 268 -3.90 8.66 20.02
N ILE A 269 -3.04 9.65 19.77
CA ILE A 269 -1.62 9.40 19.48
C ILE A 269 -0.90 8.82 20.72
N SER A 270 -1.33 9.19 21.94
CA SER A 270 -0.78 8.60 23.17
C SER A 270 -1.22 7.14 23.41
N GLY A 271 -2.08 6.58 22.58
CA GLY A 271 -2.60 5.22 22.71
C GLY A 271 -3.71 5.06 23.74
N ARG A 272 -4.31 6.16 24.25
CA ARG A 272 -5.37 6.11 25.27
C ARG A 272 -6.58 5.29 24.85
N TYR A 273 -6.88 5.24 23.57
CA TYR A 273 -8.00 4.50 22.99
C TYR A 273 -7.57 3.18 22.35
N ASP A 274 -6.30 2.81 22.51
CA ASP A 274 -5.80 1.55 22.01
C ASP A 274 -6.18 0.41 22.96
N HIS A 275 -6.56 -0.72 22.39
CA HIS A 275 -6.83 -1.90 23.19
C HIS A 275 -6.42 -3.19 22.47
N GLU A 276 -6.31 -4.24 23.25
CA GLU A 276 -6.07 -5.59 22.77
C GLU A 276 -7.30 -6.46 23.03
N GLN A 277 -7.63 -7.34 22.07
CA GLN A 277 -8.73 -8.28 22.24
C GLN A 277 -8.46 -9.63 21.59
N ALA A 278 -9.17 -10.65 22.09
CA ALA A 278 -9.17 -11.96 21.46
C ALA A 278 -9.99 -11.95 20.17
N GLY A 279 -9.42 -12.50 19.10
CA GLY A 279 -10.06 -12.62 17.81
C GLY A 279 -11.02 -13.81 17.74
N SER A 280 -12.23 -13.57 17.24
CA SER A 280 -13.18 -14.64 16.90
C SER A 280 -12.89 -15.21 15.50
N THR A 281 -13.45 -16.38 15.21
CA THR A 281 -13.41 -16.98 13.88
C THR A 281 -13.99 -16.05 12.81
N LYS A 282 -15.09 -15.35 13.13
CA LYS A 282 -15.72 -14.36 12.22
C LYS A 282 -14.79 -13.17 11.94
N MET A 283 -14.08 -12.69 12.97
CA MET A 283 -13.11 -11.61 12.78
C MET A 283 -11.92 -12.04 11.92
N ALA A 284 -11.41 -13.27 12.10
CA ALA A 284 -10.35 -13.80 11.24
C ALA A 284 -10.81 -13.93 9.78
N GLN A 285 -12.05 -14.38 9.56
CA GLN A 285 -12.64 -14.42 8.21
C GLN A 285 -12.73 -13.02 7.60
N LEU A 286 -13.13 -12.02 8.38
CA LEU A 286 -13.21 -10.63 7.92
C LEU A 286 -11.83 -10.08 7.56
N PHE A 287 -10.79 -10.28 8.40
CA PHE A 287 -9.42 -9.91 8.06
C PHE A 287 -8.94 -10.56 6.77
N ASN A 288 -9.19 -11.86 6.61
CA ASN A 288 -8.80 -12.60 5.43
C ASN A 288 -9.57 -12.14 4.19
N SER A 289 -10.85 -11.78 4.30
CA SER A 289 -11.61 -11.19 3.18
C SER A 289 -11.08 -9.82 2.77
N HIS A 290 -10.71 -8.96 3.73
CA HIS A 290 -10.03 -7.69 3.43
C HIS A 290 -8.70 -7.92 2.71
N THR A 291 -7.93 -8.93 3.14
CA THR A 291 -6.66 -9.30 2.51
C THR A 291 -6.87 -9.75 1.06
N ILE A 292 -7.86 -10.61 0.80
CA ILE A 292 -8.21 -11.07 -0.56
C ILE A 292 -8.62 -9.87 -1.43
N ALA A 293 -9.55 -9.05 -0.94
CA ALA A 293 -10.05 -7.89 -1.67
C ALA A 293 -8.95 -6.85 -1.96
N ASN A 294 -7.92 -6.78 -1.12
CA ASN A 294 -6.81 -5.84 -1.30
C ASN A 294 -5.64 -6.41 -2.10
N ALA A 295 -5.53 -7.73 -2.24
CA ALA A 295 -4.44 -8.36 -2.97
C ALA A 295 -4.42 -7.92 -4.43
N ARG A 296 -3.23 -7.63 -4.96
CA ARG A 296 -3.05 -7.31 -6.37
C ARG A 296 -2.93 -8.55 -7.24
N ASN A 297 -1.93 -9.40 -6.92
CA ASN A 297 -1.63 -10.59 -7.70
C ASN A 297 -1.37 -11.82 -6.82
N TRP A 298 -1.00 -11.65 -5.56
CA TRP A 298 -0.52 -12.74 -4.73
C TRP A 298 -1.09 -12.69 -3.32
N LEU A 299 -1.58 -13.85 -2.86
CA LEU A 299 -1.81 -14.13 -1.44
C LEU A 299 -0.65 -14.94 -0.88
N PHE A 300 -0.33 -14.72 0.40
CA PHE A 300 0.74 -15.44 1.09
C PHE A 300 0.23 -15.98 2.43
N HIS A 301 0.48 -17.25 2.69
CA HIS A 301 0.02 -17.94 3.89
C HIS A 301 1.11 -18.84 4.49
N HIS A 302 0.98 -19.24 5.74
CA HIS A 302 1.84 -20.27 6.30
C HIS A 302 1.62 -21.59 5.54
N PRO A 303 2.67 -22.38 5.25
CA PRO A 303 2.51 -23.64 4.51
C PRO A 303 1.43 -24.57 5.06
N ASP A 304 1.24 -24.61 6.40
CA ASP A 304 0.23 -25.43 7.06
C ASP A 304 -1.20 -24.85 7.00
N ASP A 305 -1.37 -23.64 6.52
CA ASP A 305 -2.65 -22.91 6.47
C ASP A 305 -3.20 -22.80 5.03
N ALA A 306 -2.79 -23.68 4.14
CA ALA A 306 -3.20 -23.63 2.72
C ALA A 306 -4.71 -23.76 2.53
N ASP A 307 -5.40 -24.47 3.44
CA ASP A 307 -6.84 -24.67 3.48
C ASP A 307 -7.64 -23.41 3.89
N LEU A 308 -6.96 -22.39 4.44
CA LEU A 308 -7.59 -21.12 4.76
C LEU A 308 -7.86 -20.25 3.52
N VAL A 309 -7.09 -20.46 2.45
CA VAL A 309 -7.25 -19.71 1.21
C VAL A 309 -8.32 -20.38 0.35
N PRO A 310 -9.43 -19.69 0.03
CA PRO A 310 -10.52 -20.25 -0.77
C PRO A 310 -10.02 -20.82 -2.12
N ASP A 311 -10.72 -21.82 -2.63
CA ASP A 311 -10.43 -22.35 -3.97
C ASP A 311 -10.87 -21.39 -5.07
N GLU A 312 -11.99 -20.71 -4.86
CA GLU A 312 -12.46 -19.65 -5.76
C GLU A 312 -11.97 -18.29 -5.23
N LEU A 313 -11.11 -17.65 -6.02
CA LEU A 313 -10.55 -16.34 -5.72
C LEU A 313 -11.00 -15.33 -6.78
N PRO A 314 -11.16 -14.06 -6.42
CA PRO A 314 -11.29 -13.01 -7.41
C PRO A 314 -10.02 -12.98 -8.27
N GLY A 315 -10.16 -12.59 -9.54
CA GLY A 315 -8.99 -12.31 -10.38
C GLY A 315 -8.11 -11.20 -9.80
N PRO A 316 -6.95 -10.94 -10.43
CA PRO A 316 -6.09 -9.83 -10.05
C PRO A 316 -6.89 -8.54 -9.98
N ARG A 317 -6.65 -7.75 -8.94
CA ARG A 317 -7.36 -6.49 -8.75
C ARG A 317 -7.00 -5.52 -9.87
N ASN A 318 -7.96 -5.21 -10.74
CA ASN A 318 -7.84 -4.09 -11.65
C ASN A 318 -8.05 -2.79 -10.86
N ARG A 319 -7.04 -1.93 -10.81
CA ARG A 319 -7.10 -0.62 -10.17
C ARG A 319 -7.17 0.51 -11.19
N GLU A 320 -7.61 0.22 -12.40
CA GLU A 320 -7.88 1.26 -13.39
C GLU A 320 -8.98 2.17 -12.85
N VAL A 321 -8.68 3.46 -12.82
CA VAL A 321 -9.65 4.49 -12.44
C VAL A 321 -10.48 4.77 -13.69
N GLU A 322 -11.70 4.29 -13.72
CA GLU A 322 -12.67 4.73 -14.72
C GLU A 322 -13.06 6.17 -14.41
N SER A 323 -12.62 7.10 -15.23
CA SER A 323 -13.05 8.49 -15.14
C SER A 323 -14.21 8.72 -16.10
N GLU A 324 -15.44 8.73 -15.60
CA GLU A 324 -16.55 9.32 -16.35
C GLU A 324 -16.30 10.81 -16.49
N VAL A 325 -16.29 11.28 -17.73
CA VAL A 325 -16.31 12.71 -18.03
C VAL A 325 -17.73 13.17 -17.82
N ILE A 326 -18.02 13.74 -16.65
CA ILE A 326 -19.25 14.53 -16.48
C ILE A 326 -19.06 15.78 -17.33
N SER A 327 -19.62 15.77 -18.54
CA SER A 327 -19.77 16.96 -19.39
C SER A 327 -20.81 17.87 -18.72
N GLY A 328 -20.34 18.92 -18.06
CA GLY A 328 -21.17 20.03 -17.58
C GLY A 328 -21.49 20.99 -18.70
#